data_88e40dfb370724bfea4fc07fec95b69e
#
_entry.id   88e40dfb370724bfea4fc07fec95b69e
#
_cell.length_a   1.000
_cell.length_b   1.000
_cell.length_c   1.000
_cell.angle_alpha   90.00
_cell.angle_beta   90.00
_cell.angle_gamma   90.00
#
_symmetry.space_group_name_H-M   'P 1'
#
loop_
_entity.id
_entity.type
_entity.pdbx_description
1 polymer ?
#
loop_
_entity_poly.entity_id
_entity_poly.type
_entity_poly.pdbx_seq_one_letter_code
_entity_poly.pdbx_strand_id
1 'polypeptide(L)'
;MNTADISPTLTTLFSELVNGAPKDGAYILNAGDEGLLRSLDKLSAQAASALTPTGSSIAAHADHLRYGLSLMNRWSTGENPFATADWSTSWKKTTVSDEEWRTRRAELRAETSRWLVALRTPRDVQTIELNGIIGSIAHLAYHLGAIRQIDQATRGPKEVSR
;
A
#
# COMPACT_ATOMS: atom_id res chain seq x y z
N MET A 1 -23.26 -4.50 8.79
CA MET A 1 -22.76 -5.85 8.44
C MET A 1 -21.52 -6.12 9.29
N ASN A 2 -21.43 -7.31 9.91
CA ASN A 2 -20.23 -7.70 10.65
C ASN A 2 -19.16 -8.22 9.69
N THR A 3 -17.89 -7.85 9.93
CA THR A 3 -16.78 -8.24 9.05
C THR A 3 -16.16 -9.61 9.40
N ALA A 4 -16.67 -10.33 10.39
CA ALA A 4 -16.06 -11.59 10.86
C ALA A 4 -15.81 -12.59 9.73
N ASP A 5 -16.79 -12.79 8.83
CA ASP A 5 -16.68 -13.77 7.74
C ASP A 5 -15.73 -13.35 6.62
N ILE A 6 -15.47 -12.06 6.46
CA ILE A 6 -14.65 -11.53 5.36
C ILE A 6 -13.28 -11.02 5.82
N SER A 7 -13.06 -10.79 7.12
CA SER A 7 -11.79 -10.32 7.68
C SER A 7 -10.59 -11.20 7.31
N PRO A 8 -10.68 -12.54 7.31
CA PRO A 8 -9.58 -13.39 6.87
C PRO A 8 -9.20 -13.14 5.41
N THR A 9 -10.21 -13.02 4.52
CA THR A 9 -10.00 -12.75 3.09
C THR A 9 -9.36 -11.37 2.86
N LEU A 10 -9.91 -10.32 3.49
CA LEU A 10 -9.38 -8.97 3.39
C LEU A 10 -7.93 -8.88 3.89
N THR A 11 -7.65 -9.55 5.00
CA THR A 11 -6.30 -9.63 5.58
C THR A 11 -5.34 -10.35 4.65
N THR A 12 -5.75 -11.46 4.05
CA THR A 12 -4.94 -12.25 3.12
C THR A 12 -4.56 -11.40 1.91
N LEU A 13 -5.54 -10.78 1.24
CA LEU A 13 -5.30 -9.98 0.04
C LEU A 13 -4.42 -8.75 0.32
N PHE A 14 -4.68 -8.04 1.42
CA PHE A 14 -3.87 -6.89 1.79
C PHE A 14 -2.44 -7.32 2.19
N SER A 15 -2.31 -8.39 2.98
CA SER A 15 -0.99 -8.90 3.39
C SER A 15 -0.16 -9.38 2.20
N GLU A 16 -0.78 -10.01 1.21
CA GLU A 16 -0.11 -10.42 -0.02
C GLU A 16 0.52 -9.21 -0.74
N LEU A 17 -0.25 -8.13 -0.93
CA LEU A 17 0.25 -6.92 -1.58
C LEU A 17 1.38 -6.24 -0.80
N VAL A 18 1.32 -6.25 0.54
CA VAL A 18 2.27 -5.56 1.41
C VAL A 18 3.53 -6.38 1.63
N ASN A 19 3.37 -7.65 2.01
CA ASN A 19 4.44 -8.51 2.51
C ASN A 19 4.91 -9.55 1.48
N GLY A 20 4.17 -9.72 0.40
CA GLY A 20 4.44 -10.66 -0.67
C GLY A 20 3.54 -11.89 -0.67
N ALA A 21 3.55 -12.58 -1.79
CA ALA A 21 2.78 -13.77 -2.04
C ALA A 21 3.52 -15.03 -1.59
N PRO A 22 2.84 -16.02 -0.99
CA PRO A 22 3.43 -17.32 -0.73
C PRO A 22 3.81 -18.05 -2.03
N LYS A 23 4.70 -19.05 -1.94
CA LYS A 23 5.17 -19.80 -3.12
C LYS A 23 4.13 -20.75 -3.69
N ASP A 24 3.20 -21.19 -2.87
CA ASP A 24 2.21 -22.23 -3.14
C ASP A 24 0.79 -21.71 -3.38
N GLY A 25 0.60 -20.39 -3.32
CA GLY A 25 -0.69 -19.77 -3.61
C GLY A 25 -0.62 -18.25 -3.58
N ALA A 26 -1.20 -17.63 -4.59
CA ALA A 26 -1.30 -16.19 -4.72
C ALA A 26 -2.64 -15.84 -5.37
N TYR A 27 -3.20 -14.69 -5.02
CA TYR A 27 -4.48 -14.20 -5.54
C TYR A 27 -4.31 -12.97 -6.44
N ILE A 28 -3.34 -12.10 -6.15
CA ILE A 28 -3.13 -10.82 -6.83
C ILE A 28 -1.74 -10.76 -7.47
N LEU A 29 -0.72 -11.23 -6.74
CA LEU A 29 0.67 -11.22 -7.17
C LEU A 29 1.09 -12.57 -7.73
N ASN A 30 2.25 -12.64 -8.39
CA ASN A 30 2.83 -13.93 -8.77
C ASN A 30 3.37 -14.66 -7.54
N ALA A 31 3.34 -15.99 -7.57
CA ALA A 31 3.84 -16.82 -6.48
C ALA A 31 5.31 -16.48 -6.13
N GLY A 32 5.59 -16.27 -4.86
CA GLY A 32 6.91 -15.88 -4.37
C GLY A 32 7.28 -14.40 -4.56
N ASP A 33 6.33 -13.57 -4.96
CA ASP A 33 6.52 -12.12 -5.02
C ASP A 33 6.77 -11.54 -3.62
N GLU A 34 7.68 -10.59 -3.51
CA GLU A 34 8.10 -9.99 -2.23
C GLU A 34 7.18 -8.89 -1.72
N GLY A 35 6.22 -8.42 -2.53
CA GLY A 35 5.27 -7.36 -2.18
C GLY A 35 5.86 -5.95 -2.13
N LEU A 36 5.04 -5.00 -1.70
CA LEU A 36 5.35 -3.57 -1.73
C LEU A 36 6.58 -3.22 -0.86
N LEU A 37 6.58 -3.62 0.40
CA LEU A 37 7.57 -3.13 1.36
C LEU A 37 8.99 -3.55 0.97
N ARG A 38 9.19 -4.81 0.60
CA ARG A 38 10.50 -5.30 0.15
C ARG A 38 10.90 -4.74 -1.20
N SER A 39 9.94 -4.50 -2.10
CA SER A 39 10.21 -3.82 -3.37
C SER A 39 10.78 -2.41 -3.15
N LEU A 40 10.20 -1.65 -2.21
CA LEU A 40 10.69 -0.32 -1.86
C LEU A 40 12.05 -0.35 -1.13
N ASP A 41 12.33 -1.41 -0.36
CA ASP A 41 13.62 -1.55 0.35
C ASP A 41 14.82 -1.71 -0.60
N LYS A 42 14.58 -2.14 -1.84
CA LYS A 42 15.62 -2.28 -2.88
C LYS A 42 16.06 -0.95 -3.49
N LEU A 43 15.29 0.12 -3.29
CA LEU A 43 15.52 1.41 -3.95
C LEU A 43 16.35 2.36 -3.09
N SER A 44 17.33 3.01 -3.74
CA SER A 44 17.97 4.20 -3.21
C SER A 44 17.02 5.40 -3.22
N ALA A 45 17.31 6.45 -2.45
CA ALA A 45 16.57 7.71 -2.51
C ALA A 45 16.62 8.33 -3.91
N GLN A 46 17.75 8.22 -4.62
CA GLN A 46 17.90 8.69 -5.99
C GLN A 46 16.93 7.94 -6.94
N ALA A 47 16.88 6.62 -6.88
CA ALA A 47 15.97 5.82 -7.71
C ALA A 47 14.50 6.13 -7.37
N ALA A 48 14.16 6.24 -6.08
CA ALA A 48 12.82 6.59 -5.64
C ALA A 48 12.38 8.00 -6.05
N SER A 49 13.33 8.93 -6.27
CA SER A 49 13.10 10.31 -6.68
C SER A 49 13.12 10.53 -8.20
N ALA A 50 13.41 9.48 -8.99
CA ALA A 50 13.41 9.59 -10.45
C ALA A 50 12.00 9.93 -10.95
N LEU A 51 11.91 11.03 -11.70
CA LEU A 51 10.64 11.53 -12.23
C LEU A 51 10.22 10.76 -13.48
N THR A 52 8.95 10.39 -13.53
CA THR A 52 8.31 9.95 -14.77
C THR A 52 8.10 11.14 -15.73
N PRO A 53 7.80 10.88 -17.02
CA PRO A 53 7.43 11.96 -17.95
C PRO A 53 6.22 12.81 -17.50
N THR A 54 5.37 12.24 -16.65
CA THR A 54 4.20 12.93 -16.07
C THR A 54 4.51 13.65 -14.76
N GLY A 55 5.76 13.66 -14.30
CA GLY A 55 6.20 14.38 -13.10
C GLY A 55 6.00 13.65 -11.78
N SER A 56 5.56 12.38 -11.80
CA SER A 56 5.45 11.54 -10.59
C SER A 56 6.76 10.83 -10.28
N SER A 57 6.90 10.29 -9.06
CA SER A 57 8.04 9.48 -8.63
C SER A 57 7.57 8.36 -7.68
N ILE A 58 8.41 7.35 -7.47
CA ILE A 58 8.12 6.29 -6.49
C ILE A 58 8.02 6.87 -5.08
N ALA A 59 8.82 7.88 -4.75
CA ALA A 59 8.73 8.57 -3.46
C ALA A 59 7.35 9.21 -3.23
N ALA A 60 6.77 9.83 -4.27
CA ALA A 60 5.42 10.39 -4.21
C ALA A 60 4.35 9.29 -4.07
N HIS A 61 4.46 8.18 -4.82
CA HIS A 61 3.56 7.04 -4.66
C HIS A 61 3.61 6.44 -3.25
N ALA A 62 4.80 6.29 -2.67
CA ALA A 62 4.97 5.79 -1.31
C ALA A 62 4.34 6.73 -0.26
N ASP A 63 4.49 8.06 -0.44
CA ASP A 63 3.87 9.04 0.45
C ASP A 63 2.35 9.05 0.33
N HIS A 64 1.84 8.94 -0.89
CA HIS A 64 0.40 8.87 -1.15
C HIS A 64 -0.23 7.62 -0.50
N LEU A 65 0.40 6.46 -0.63
CA LEU A 65 -0.04 5.24 0.06
C LEU A 65 0.00 5.39 1.58
N ARG A 66 1.10 5.93 2.13
CA ARG A 66 1.23 6.21 3.56
C ARG A 66 0.11 7.12 4.06
N TYR A 67 -0.13 8.22 3.34
CA TYR A 67 -1.18 9.18 3.69
C TYR A 67 -2.57 8.53 3.65
N GLY A 68 -2.91 7.83 2.56
CA GLY A 68 -4.20 7.14 2.44
C GLY A 68 -4.43 6.13 3.55
N LEU A 69 -3.41 5.31 3.88
CA LEU A 69 -3.51 4.36 4.98
C LEU A 69 -3.61 5.03 6.35
N SER A 70 -2.98 6.19 6.57
CA SER A 70 -3.14 6.95 7.81
C SER A 70 -4.59 7.42 8.00
N LEU A 71 -5.26 7.84 6.92
CA LEU A 71 -6.69 8.18 6.96
C LEU A 71 -7.55 6.95 7.28
N MET A 72 -7.27 5.81 6.64
CA MET A 72 -8.00 4.56 6.91
C MET A 72 -7.83 4.10 8.36
N ASN A 73 -6.62 4.19 8.91
CA ASN A 73 -6.35 3.83 10.29
C ASN A 73 -7.13 4.72 11.28
N ARG A 74 -7.12 6.03 11.08
CA ARG A 74 -7.90 6.97 11.89
C ARG A 74 -9.41 6.72 11.78
N TRP A 75 -9.88 6.44 10.55
CA TRP A 75 -11.29 6.13 10.34
C TRP A 75 -11.70 4.83 11.05
N SER A 76 -10.84 3.82 11.08
CA SER A 76 -11.12 2.56 11.77
C SER A 76 -11.27 2.70 13.29
N THR A 77 -10.77 3.79 13.86
CA THR A 77 -10.90 4.13 15.29
C THR A 77 -12.06 5.10 15.58
N GLY A 78 -12.89 5.42 14.59
CA GLY A 78 -14.09 6.24 14.76
C GLY A 78 -13.90 7.73 14.44
N GLU A 79 -12.71 8.14 13.98
CA GLU A 79 -12.52 9.51 13.48
C GLU A 79 -13.18 9.69 12.10
N ASN A 80 -13.40 10.94 11.71
CA ASN A 80 -13.79 11.30 10.33
C ASN A 80 -12.68 12.11 9.65
N PRO A 81 -11.54 11.48 9.28
CA PRO A 81 -10.40 12.19 8.71
C PRO A 81 -10.68 12.67 7.27
N PHE A 82 -11.64 12.06 6.58
CA PHE A 82 -11.98 12.40 5.19
C PHE A 82 -12.63 13.76 5.05
N ALA A 83 -13.26 14.28 6.12
CA ALA A 83 -13.88 15.62 6.11
C ALA A 83 -12.87 16.75 5.83
N THR A 84 -11.58 16.55 6.15
CA THR A 84 -10.51 17.54 6.01
C THR A 84 -9.32 17.01 5.21
N ALA A 85 -9.45 15.85 4.58
CA ALA A 85 -8.35 15.24 3.84
C ALA A 85 -7.99 16.06 2.59
N ASP A 86 -6.70 16.41 2.47
CA ASP A 86 -6.14 17.00 1.25
C ASP A 86 -5.19 16.00 0.57
N TRP A 87 -5.72 15.25 -0.36
CA TRP A 87 -4.99 14.25 -1.12
C TRP A 87 -3.87 14.84 -1.99
N SER A 88 -3.98 16.13 -2.35
CA SER A 88 -2.97 16.80 -3.18
C SER A 88 -1.63 16.93 -2.48
N THR A 89 -1.63 17.04 -1.15
CA THR A 89 -0.39 17.22 -0.36
C THR A 89 0.54 16.04 -0.46
N SER A 90 0.00 14.81 -0.55
CA SER A 90 0.79 13.57 -0.63
C SER A 90 1.53 13.38 -1.96
N TRP A 91 1.21 14.19 -2.99
CA TRP A 91 1.88 14.18 -4.28
C TRP A 91 2.96 15.26 -4.45
N LYS A 92 3.04 16.22 -3.52
CA LYS A 92 3.92 17.41 -3.66
C LYS A 92 5.40 17.06 -3.54
N LYS A 93 5.75 16.06 -2.72
CA LYS A 93 7.15 15.72 -2.47
C LYS A 93 7.60 14.56 -3.35
N THR A 94 8.08 14.86 -4.52
CA THR A 94 8.56 13.89 -5.51
C THR A 94 10.03 13.49 -5.34
N THR A 95 10.83 14.29 -4.59
CA THR A 95 12.23 14.01 -4.32
C THR A 95 12.49 13.88 -2.84
N VAL A 96 13.41 12.99 -2.45
CA VAL A 96 13.75 12.70 -1.06
C VAL A 96 15.26 12.52 -0.90
N SER A 97 15.79 12.93 0.27
CA SER A 97 17.12 12.54 0.72
C SER A 97 17.12 11.08 1.23
N ASP A 98 18.31 10.50 1.49
CA ASP A 98 18.43 9.15 2.03
C ASP A 98 17.75 9.01 3.40
N GLU A 99 17.83 10.03 4.25
CA GLU A 99 17.16 10.06 5.55
C GLU A 99 15.64 10.13 5.39
N GLU A 100 15.14 11.02 4.52
CA GLU A 100 13.72 11.15 4.24
C GLU A 100 13.14 9.89 3.60
N TRP A 101 13.90 9.23 2.72
CA TRP A 101 13.47 7.97 2.11
C TRP A 101 13.36 6.86 3.14
N ARG A 102 14.33 6.76 4.05
CA ARG A 102 14.30 5.79 5.15
C ARG A 102 13.11 6.03 6.07
N THR A 103 12.88 7.28 6.47
CA THR A 103 11.74 7.68 7.31
C THR A 103 10.41 7.36 6.65
N ARG A 104 10.23 7.70 5.37
CA ARG A 104 9.00 7.44 4.63
C ARG A 104 8.67 5.95 4.52
N ARG A 105 9.67 5.11 4.24
CA ARG A 105 9.48 3.65 4.24
C ARG A 105 9.10 3.12 5.62
N ALA A 106 9.71 3.64 6.67
CA ALA A 106 9.38 3.24 8.05
C ALA A 106 7.94 3.65 8.42
N GLU A 107 7.52 4.86 8.08
CA GLU A 107 6.15 5.34 8.30
C GLU A 107 5.13 4.52 7.50
N LEU A 108 5.39 4.26 6.21
CA LEU A 108 4.52 3.42 5.38
C LEU A 108 4.38 2.01 5.98
N ARG A 109 5.48 1.42 6.44
CA ARG A 109 5.47 0.12 7.14
C ARG A 109 4.63 0.15 8.41
N ALA A 110 4.70 1.23 9.18
CA ALA A 110 3.90 1.40 10.38
C ALA A 110 2.40 1.52 10.04
N GLU A 111 2.04 2.30 9.00
CA GLU A 111 0.64 2.43 8.58
C GLU A 111 0.08 1.12 8.03
N THR A 112 0.84 0.37 7.21
CA THR A 112 0.41 -0.94 6.72
C THR A 112 0.22 -1.95 7.85
N SER A 113 1.09 -1.93 8.85
CA SER A 113 0.98 -2.82 10.01
C SER A 113 -0.27 -2.51 10.84
N ARG A 114 -0.54 -1.23 11.09
CA ARG A 114 -1.77 -0.81 11.81
C ARG A 114 -3.03 -1.21 11.03
N TRP A 115 -3.03 -1.00 9.71
CA TRP A 115 -4.17 -1.36 8.88
C TRP A 115 -4.42 -2.88 8.84
N LEU A 116 -3.36 -3.69 8.80
CA LEU A 116 -3.48 -5.15 8.94
C LEU A 116 -4.12 -5.57 10.26
N VAL A 117 -3.80 -4.90 11.37
CA VAL A 117 -4.46 -5.15 12.66
C VAL A 117 -5.94 -4.78 12.57
N ALA A 118 -6.28 -3.63 12.00
CA ALA A 118 -7.67 -3.19 11.82
C ALA A 118 -8.50 -4.17 10.96
N LEU A 119 -7.90 -4.70 9.88
CA LEU A 119 -8.55 -5.70 9.00
C LEU A 119 -8.79 -7.05 9.72
N ARG A 120 -7.90 -7.45 10.62
CA ARG A 120 -8.01 -8.70 11.41
C ARG A 120 -9.04 -8.62 12.51
N THR A 121 -9.43 -7.42 12.94
CA THR A 121 -10.34 -7.20 14.04
C THR A 121 -11.78 -7.13 13.51
N PRO A 122 -12.62 -8.15 13.72
CA PRO A 122 -14.01 -8.12 13.29
C PRO A 122 -14.78 -6.97 13.96
N ARG A 123 -15.58 -6.28 13.17
CA ARG A 123 -16.45 -5.20 13.64
C ARG A 123 -17.66 -5.03 12.76
N ASP A 124 -18.65 -4.34 13.29
CA ASP A 124 -19.80 -3.92 12.48
C ASP A 124 -19.40 -2.72 11.62
N VAL A 125 -19.71 -2.80 10.33
CA VAL A 125 -19.42 -1.74 9.36
C VAL A 125 -20.65 -1.39 8.55
N GLN A 126 -20.73 -0.13 8.14
CA GLN A 126 -21.69 0.33 7.13
C GLN A 126 -21.14 0.07 5.72
N THR A 127 -21.99 0.16 4.70
CA THR A 127 -21.59 -0.04 3.30
C THR A 127 -20.46 0.89 2.89
N ILE A 128 -20.47 2.14 3.34
CA ILE A 128 -19.42 3.11 3.01
C ILE A 128 -18.04 2.69 3.58
N GLU A 129 -18.04 2.13 4.79
CA GLU A 129 -16.81 1.64 5.41
C GLU A 129 -16.28 0.38 4.70
N LEU A 130 -17.18 -0.54 4.32
CA LEU A 130 -16.79 -1.71 3.55
C LEU A 130 -16.20 -1.32 2.18
N ASN A 131 -16.82 -0.35 1.51
CA ASN A 131 -16.27 0.18 0.25
C ASN A 131 -14.87 0.78 0.46
N GLY A 132 -14.65 1.50 1.55
CA GLY A 132 -13.33 2.02 1.93
C GLY A 132 -12.31 0.91 2.19
N ILE A 133 -12.71 -0.13 2.91
CA ILE A 133 -11.85 -1.30 3.19
C ILE A 133 -11.42 -1.99 1.89
N ILE A 134 -12.37 -2.33 1.02
CA ILE A 134 -12.08 -2.96 -0.29
C ILE A 134 -11.28 -2.00 -1.17
N GLY A 135 -11.66 -0.72 -1.17
CA GLY A 135 -10.96 0.34 -1.90
C GLY A 135 -9.50 0.49 -1.47
N SER A 136 -9.17 0.30 -0.19
CA SER A 136 -7.79 0.37 0.30
C SER A 136 -6.90 -0.73 -0.31
N ILE A 137 -7.43 -1.94 -0.51
CA ILE A 137 -6.73 -3.05 -1.16
C ILE A 137 -6.51 -2.75 -2.65
N ALA A 138 -7.57 -2.34 -3.34
CA ALA A 138 -7.50 -1.98 -4.75
C ALA A 138 -6.54 -0.80 -5.01
N HIS A 139 -6.57 0.22 -4.15
CA HIS A 139 -5.69 1.38 -4.21
C HIS A 139 -4.21 1.00 -4.03
N LEU A 140 -3.92 0.12 -3.09
CA LEU A 140 -2.57 -0.39 -2.88
C LEU A 140 -2.08 -1.20 -4.09
N ALA A 141 -2.93 -2.07 -4.66
CA ALA A 141 -2.60 -2.84 -5.86
C ALA A 141 -2.34 -1.92 -7.07
N TYR A 142 -3.17 -0.89 -7.26
CA TYR A 142 -3.00 0.13 -8.30
C TYR A 142 -1.63 0.82 -8.20
N HIS A 143 -1.26 1.30 -7.00
CA HIS A 143 0.00 1.99 -6.81
C HIS A 143 1.22 1.06 -6.87
N LEU A 144 1.10 -0.18 -6.40
CA LEU A 144 2.17 -1.17 -6.57
C LEU A 144 2.42 -1.46 -8.05
N GLY A 145 1.37 -1.59 -8.85
CA GLY A 145 1.47 -1.74 -10.30
C GLY A 145 2.17 -0.54 -10.96
N ALA A 146 1.81 0.69 -10.57
CA ALA A 146 2.43 1.91 -11.07
C ALA A 146 3.92 1.99 -10.71
N ILE A 147 4.29 1.71 -9.45
CA ILE A 147 5.69 1.68 -8.99
C ILE A 147 6.51 0.70 -9.83
N ARG A 148 5.97 -0.48 -10.13
CA ARG A 148 6.64 -1.52 -10.95
C ARG A 148 6.83 -1.13 -12.41
N GLN A 149 6.00 -0.23 -12.93
CA GLN A 149 6.21 0.34 -14.28
C GLN A 149 7.29 1.43 -14.27
N ILE A 150 7.45 2.14 -13.16
CA ILE A 150 8.47 3.20 -13.03
C ILE A 150 9.87 2.60 -12.89
N ASP A 151 10.06 1.59 -12.04
CA ASP A 151 11.37 0.95 -11.83
C ASP A 151 11.28 -0.59 -11.87
N GLN A 152 12.03 -1.17 -12.80
CA GLN A 152 12.05 -2.63 -13.00
C GLN A 152 12.64 -3.40 -11.82
N ALA A 153 13.49 -2.78 -10.98
CA ALA A 153 14.03 -3.41 -9.77
C ALA A 153 12.94 -3.77 -8.75
N THR A 154 11.78 -3.12 -8.83
CA THR A 154 10.61 -3.37 -7.96
C THR A 154 9.70 -4.48 -8.47
N ARG A 155 9.94 -5.00 -9.67
CA ARG A 155 9.10 -6.05 -10.26
C ARG A 155 9.26 -7.37 -9.50
N GLY A 156 8.16 -8.04 -9.33
CA GLY A 156 8.13 -9.40 -8.81
C GLY A 156 8.60 -10.45 -9.84
N PRO A 157 8.59 -11.73 -9.46
CA PRO A 157 8.93 -12.83 -10.35
C PRO A 157 8.00 -12.84 -11.57
N LYS A 158 8.53 -13.32 -12.70
CA LYS A 158 7.69 -13.56 -13.89
C LYS A 158 6.72 -14.71 -13.59
N GLU A 159 5.54 -14.62 -14.20
CA GLU A 159 4.62 -15.74 -14.19
C GLU A 159 5.28 -16.96 -14.83
N VAL A 160 5.28 -18.07 -14.11
CA VAL A 160 5.80 -19.35 -14.62
C VAL A 160 4.64 -20.00 -15.38
N SER A 161 4.81 -20.20 -16.68
CA SER A 161 3.87 -20.98 -17.48
C SER A 161 3.71 -22.35 -16.84
N ARG A 162 2.49 -22.70 -16.45
CA ARG A 162 2.14 -24.04 -15.99
C ARG A 162 2.06 -25.01 -17.15
#